data_8a553dfb3b70ccc90f3a0190f0c08250
#
_entry.id   8a553dfb3b70ccc90f3a0190f0c08250
#
_cell.length_a   1.000
_cell.length_b   1.000
_cell.length_c   1.000
_cell.angle_alpha   90.00
_cell.angle_beta   90.00
_cell.angle_gamma   90.00
#
_symmetry.space_group_name_H-M   'P 1'
#
loop_
_entity.id
_entity.type
_entity.pdbx_description
1 polymer ?
#
loop_
_entity_poly.entity_id
_entity_poly.type
_entity_poly.pdbx_seq_one_letter_code
_entity_poly.pdbx_strand_id
1 'polypeptide(L)'
;LFKWKHYQPDLILLAVRWYLRYNLSFRDLVEMMEERGLSIAHTTIMRWVHQYGPELDERVRRYFKPTYDSWRVDETYVKVKGQWMYLYLAVDSEGNTIDFYLSKTRDHKAAKRFFKKALRSFHVSKPRVITVDKNPAYPIAIQELKKEKKMPTGIQLRQVKYLNNIVEQDHRFIKKRVRPMLGLKSLRTATYILCGIEAMHMIKKKQIHQRMTSAQNQKEFIHQLFGVAS
;
A
#
# COMPACT_ATOMS: atom_id res chain seq x y z
N LEU A 1 -2.99 -9.62 -20.23
CA LEU A 1 -2.12 -9.68 -19.03
C LEU A 1 -1.58 -11.08 -18.77
N PHE A 2 -2.37 -12.11 -18.96
CA PHE A 2 -2.04 -13.51 -18.66
C PHE A 2 -1.60 -14.34 -19.90
N LYS A 3 -1.50 -13.71 -21.06
CA LYS A 3 -1.03 -14.38 -22.28
C LYS A 3 0.35 -15.05 -22.06
N TRP A 4 0.50 -16.29 -22.48
CA TRP A 4 1.72 -17.10 -22.31
C TRP A 4 2.05 -17.52 -20.87
N LYS A 5 1.09 -17.52 -19.94
CA LYS A 5 1.26 -18.11 -18.62
C LYS A 5 0.81 -19.57 -18.61
N HIS A 6 1.60 -20.43 -17.96
CA HIS A 6 1.30 -21.86 -17.83
C HIS A 6 0.12 -22.16 -16.89
N TYR A 7 -0.27 -21.18 -16.05
CA TYR A 7 -1.32 -21.34 -15.05
C TYR A 7 -2.53 -20.46 -15.37
N GLN A 8 -3.69 -20.93 -14.99
CA GLN A 8 -4.96 -20.22 -15.14
C GLN A 8 -4.92 -18.87 -14.43
N PRO A 9 -5.51 -17.79 -15.01
CA PRO A 9 -5.52 -16.46 -14.41
C PRO A 9 -6.13 -16.40 -13.01
N ASP A 10 -7.20 -17.14 -12.76
CA ASP A 10 -7.88 -17.24 -11.46
C ASP A 10 -6.96 -17.83 -10.38
N LEU A 11 -6.19 -18.85 -10.70
CA LEU A 11 -5.20 -19.45 -9.81
C LEU A 11 -4.08 -18.46 -9.47
N ILE A 12 -3.57 -17.73 -10.46
CA ILE A 12 -2.54 -16.71 -10.26
C ILE A 12 -3.06 -15.62 -9.31
N LEU A 13 -4.26 -15.09 -9.58
CA LEU A 13 -4.87 -14.06 -8.76
C LEU A 13 -5.24 -14.56 -7.36
N LEU A 14 -5.61 -15.82 -7.22
CA LEU A 14 -5.86 -16.45 -5.92
C LEU A 14 -4.60 -16.44 -5.05
N ALA A 15 -3.48 -16.93 -5.59
CA ALA A 15 -2.20 -16.97 -4.87
C ALA A 15 -1.72 -15.56 -4.51
N VAL A 16 -1.80 -14.62 -5.45
CA VAL A 16 -1.45 -13.20 -5.23
C VAL A 16 -2.31 -12.59 -4.14
N ARG A 17 -3.63 -12.76 -4.22
CA ARG A 17 -4.58 -12.26 -3.22
C ARG A 17 -4.31 -12.86 -1.84
N TRP A 18 -4.08 -14.16 -1.73
CA TRP A 18 -3.78 -14.80 -0.47
C TRP A 18 -2.51 -14.25 0.15
N TYR A 19 -1.43 -14.16 -0.63
CA TYR A 19 -0.19 -13.59 -0.15
C TYR A 19 -0.35 -12.14 0.34
N LEU A 20 -1.05 -11.29 -0.40
CA LEU A 20 -1.23 -9.88 -0.06
C LEU A 20 -2.22 -9.66 1.10
N ARG A 21 -3.16 -10.58 1.29
CA ARG A 21 -4.25 -10.47 2.27
C ARG A 21 -3.94 -11.08 3.62
N TYR A 22 -3.34 -12.27 3.61
CA TYR A 22 -3.13 -13.08 4.80
C TYR A 22 -1.65 -13.10 5.21
N ASN A 23 -1.38 -13.43 6.49
CA ASN A 23 -0.02 -13.49 7.03
C ASN A 23 0.67 -14.81 6.62
N LEU A 24 0.84 -15.00 5.32
CA LEU A 24 1.43 -16.19 4.72
C LEU A 24 2.80 -15.88 4.12
N SER A 25 3.73 -16.82 4.21
CA SER A 25 4.94 -16.82 3.43
C SER A 25 4.70 -17.40 2.02
N PHE A 26 5.68 -17.29 1.13
CA PHE A 26 5.60 -17.96 -0.17
C PHE A 26 5.62 -19.49 -0.03
N ARG A 27 6.24 -20.04 1.02
CA ARG A 27 6.30 -21.48 1.28
C ARG A 27 4.97 -22.00 1.79
N ASP A 28 4.32 -21.28 2.71
CA ASP A 28 2.97 -21.65 3.17
C ASP A 28 2.00 -21.74 1.98
N LEU A 29 2.14 -20.82 0.99
CA LEU A 29 1.33 -20.88 -0.22
C LEU A 29 1.65 -22.07 -1.12
N VAL A 30 2.91 -22.52 -1.17
CA VAL A 30 3.27 -23.75 -1.87
C VAL A 30 2.55 -24.93 -1.26
N GLU A 31 2.63 -25.11 0.09
CA GLU A 31 1.94 -26.17 0.83
C GLU A 31 0.42 -26.14 0.57
N MET A 32 -0.20 -24.97 0.66
CA MET A 32 -1.63 -24.78 0.39
C MET A 32 -2.01 -25.14 -1.07
N MET A 33 -1.11 -24.98 -2.02
CA MET A 33 -1.34 -25.37 -3.42
C MET A 33 -1.14 -26.87 -3.60
N GLU A 34 -0.15 -27.48 -2.95
CA GLU A 34 0.11 -28.92 -2.98
C GLU A 34 -1.07 -29.70 -2.41
N GLU A 35 -1.70 -29.25 -1.32
CA GLU A 35 -2.95 -29.83 -0.79
C GLU A 35 -4.09 -29.88 -1.83
N ARG A 36 -4.02 -29.05 -2.87
CA ARG A 36 -4.99 -29.00 -3.99
C ARG A 36 -4.49 -29.69 -5.26
N GLY A 37 -3.42 -30.47 -5.13
CA GLY A 37 -2.82 -31.18 -6.25
C GLY A 37 -2.05 -30.31 -7.24
N LEU A 38 -1.64 -29.10 -6.83
CA LEU A 38 -0.95 -28.13 -7.67
C LEU A 38 0.50 -27.95 -7.22
N SER A 39 1.45 -28.44 -8.02
CA SER A 39 2.88 -28.26 -7.76
C SER A 39 3.35 -26.92 -8.34
N ILE A 40 3.62 -25.93 -7.49
CA ILE A 40 4.02 -24.58 -7.89
C ILE A 40 5.23 -24.15 -7.07
N ALA A 41 6.33 -23.82 -7.74
CA ALA A 41 7.53 -23.32 -7.07
C ALA A 41 7.26 -21.96 -6.37
N HIS A 42 7.80 -21.78 -5.15
CA HIS A 42 7.67 -20.52 -4.40
C HIS A 42 8.19 -19.31 -5.19
N THR A 43 9.20 -19.48 -6.03
CA THR A 43 9.73 -18.42 -6.91
C THR A 43 8.73 -17.98 -7.99
N THR A 44 7.87 -18.89 -8.43
CA THR A 44 6.78 -18.59 -9.38
C THR A 44 5.73 -17.71 -8.71
N ILE A 45 5.28 -18.08 -7.52
CA ILE A 45 4.33 -17.27 -6.72
C ILE A 45 4.94 -15.89 -6.43
N MET A 46 6.22 -15.84 -6.04
CA MET A 46 6.94 -14.59 -5.80
C MET A 46 6.94 -13.68 -7.03
N ARG A 47 7.20 -14.22 -8.23
CA ARG A 47 7.15 -13.44 -9.47
C ARG A 47 5.76 -12.90 -9.76
N TRP A 48 4.71 -13.69 -9.51
CA TRP A 48 3.33 -13.22 -9.65
C TRP A 48 3.02 -12.07 -8.71
N VAL A 49 3.39 -12.17 -7.44
CA VAL A 49 3.17 -11.11 -6.46
C VAL A 49 3.91 -9.82 -6.85
N HIS A 50 5.16 -9.92 -7.32
CA HIS A 50 5.92 -8.77 -7.78
C HIS A 50 5.33 -8.12 -9.04
N GLN A 51 4.72 -8.90 -9.92
CA GLN A 51 4.10 -8.42 -11.14
C GLN A 51 2.71 -7.82 -10.85
N TYR A 52 1.86 -8.58 -10.15
CA TYR A 52 0.44 -8.23 -10.01
C TYR A 52 0.12 -7.39 -8.78
N GLY A 53 1.02 -7.28 -7.82
CA GLY A 53 0.84 -6.39 -6.66
C GLY A 53 0.73 -4.91 -7.05
N PRO A 54 1.70 -4.34 -7.77
CA PRO A 54 1.62 -2.97 -8.30
C PRO A 54 0.47 -2.77 -9.29
N GLU A 55 0.20 -3.77 -10.14
CA GLU A 55 -0.91 -3.73 -11.09
C GLU A 55 -2.26 -3.65 -10.39
N LEU A 56 -2.43 -4.39 -9.28
CA LEU A 56 -3.63 -4.33 -8.46
C LEU A 56 -3.79 -2.92 -7.86
N ASP A 57 -2.72 -2.35 -7.30
CA ASP A 57 -2.75 -1.00 -6.73
C ASP A 57 -3.16 0.04 -7.78
N GLU A 58 -2.56 0.00 -8.97
CA GLU A 58 -2.89 0.94 -10.06
C GLU A 58 -4.35 0.83 -10.49
N ARG A 59 -4.85 -0.39 -10.69
CA ARG A 59 -6.21 -0.63 -11.18
C ARG A 59 -7.27 -0.26 -10.16
N VAL A 60 -7.05 -0.59 -8.88
CA VAL A 60 -8.05 -0.36 -7.83
C VAL A 60 -8.17 1.12 -7.44
N ARG A 61 -7.13 1.94 -7.63
CA ARG A 61 -7.13 3.37 -7.23
C ARG A 61 -8.28 4.18 -7.83
N ARG A 62 -8.76 3.80 -9.02
CA ARG A 62 -9.89 4.47 -9.71
C ARG A 62 -11.24 4.22 -9.05
N TYR A 63 -11.34 3.22 -8.20
CA TYR A 63 -12.57 2.80 -7.53
C TYR A 63 -12.64 3.27 -6.07
N PHE A 64 -11.57 3.90 -5.56
CA PHE A 64 -11.58 4.40 -4.20
C PHE A 64 -12.44 5.65 -4.07
N LYS A 65 -13.09 5.75 -2.92
CA LYS A 65 -13.81 6.95 -2.50
C LYS A 65 -12.83 8.10 -2.31
N PRO A 66 -13.24 9.35 -2.60
CA PRO A 66 -12.43 10.52 -2.26
C PRO A 66 -12.07 10.54 -0.78
N THR A 67 -10.83 10.91 -0.48
CA THR A 67 -10.39 11.07 0.91
C THR A 67 -10.89 12.40 1.49
N TYR A 68 -10.96 12.50 2.82
CA TYR A 68 -11.21 13.75 3.51
C TYR A 68 -10.00 14.69 3.45
N ASP A 69 -10.23 15.97 3.70
CA ASP A 69 -9.26 17.05 3.53
C ASP A 69 -8.31 17.27 4.74
N SER A 70 -8.46 16.46 5.78
CA SER A 70 -7.58 16.49 6.96
C SER A 70 -6.70 15.25 6.98
N TRP A 71 -5.40 15.46 6.75
CA TRP A 71 -4.43 14.38 6.68
C TRP A 71 -3.65 14.21 7.98
N ARG A 72 -3.31 12.98 8.30
CA ARG A 72 -2.35 12.61 9.33
C ARG A 72 -1.24 11.80 8.70
N VAL A 73 -0.01 12.23 8.91
CA VAL A 73 1.18 11.65 8.30
C VAL A 73 2.15 11.25 9.39
N ASP A 74 2.66 10.04 9.24
CA ASP A 74 3.71 9.51 10.12
C ASP A 74 4.60 8.53 9.35
N GLU A 75 5.76 8.21 9.89
CA GLU A 75 6.61 7.18 9.35
C GLU A 75 6.90 6.08 10.37
N THR A 76 7.10 4.87 9.83
CA THR A 76 7.51 3.69 10.59
C THR A 76 8.67 2.98 9.92
N TYR A 77 9.17 1.93 10.53
CA TYR A 77 10.32 1.17 10.04
C TYR A 77 9.89 -0.17 9.46
N VAL A 78 10.49 -0.51 8.31
CA VAL A 78 10.36 -1.82 7.67
C VAL A 78 11.77 -2.33 7.35
N LYS A 79 12.04 -3.60 7.68
CA LYS A 79 13.35 -4.21 7.41
C LYS A 79 13.39 -4.78 5.99
N VAL A 80 14.33 -4.29 5.17
CA VAL A 80 14.53 -4.72 3.79
C VAL A 80 15.98 -5.14 3.61
N LYS A 81 16.23 -6.38 3.22
CA LYS A 81 17.60 -6.96 3.09
C LYS A 81 18.45 -6.70 4.35
N GLY A 82 17.87 -6.91 5.51
CA GLY A 82 18.57 -6.68 6.78
C GLY A 82 18.69 -5.22 7.23
N GLN A 83 18.41 -4.24 6.37
CA GLN A 83 18.51 -2.81 6.66
C GLN A 83 17.15 -2.21 7.01
N TRP A 84 17.12 -1.29 7.99
CA TRP A 84 15.92 -0.54 8.31
C TRP A 84 15.67 0.55 7.28
N MET A 85 14.45 0.58 6.75
CA MET A 85 13.96 1.61 5.84
C MET A 85 12.74 2.29 6.43
N TYR A 86 12.45 3.48 5.97
CA TYR A 86 11.36 4.33 6.47
C TYR A 86 10.16 4.20 5.55
N LEU A 87 9.03 3.82 6.12
CA LEU A 87 7.74 3.76 5.43
C LEU A 87 6.89 4.94 5.88
N TYR A 88 6.79 5.94 5.03
CA TYR A 88 5.87 7.07 5.18
C TYR A 88 4.46 6.62 4.85
N LEU A 89 3.49 7.04 5.65
CA LEU A 89 2.09 6.72 5.46
C LEU A 89 1.24 7.95 5.77
N ALA A 90 0.18 8.16 5.00
CA ALA A 90 -0.85 9.14 5.29
C ALA A 90 -2.22 8.49 5.35
N VAL A 91 -3.02 8.95 6.31
CA VAL A 91 -4.45 8.64 6.41
C VAL A 91 -5.25 9.93 6.57
N ASP A 92 -6.53 9.89 6.21
CA ASP A 92 -7.45 11.01 6.46
C ASP A 92 -8.03 10.98 7.88
N SER A 93 -8.98 11.88 8.18
CA SER A 93 -9.64 11.98 9.49
C SER A 93 -10.43 10.73 9.88
N GLU A 94 -10.92 9.98 8.92
CA GLU A 94 -11.68 8.74 9.12
C GLU A 94 -10.79 7.48 9.14
N GLY A 95 -9.48 7.67 8.99
CA GLY A 95 -8.52 6.57 8.93
C GLY A 95 -8.45 5.90 7.55
N ASN A 96 -9.02 6.50 6.50
CA ASN A 96 -8.83 5.99 5.15
C ASN A 96 -7.39 6.24 4.70
N THR A 97 -6.75 5.23 4.14
CA THR A 97 -5.39 5.34 3.62
C THR A 97 -5.36 6.28 2.41
N ILE A 98 -4.45 7.23 2.43
CA ILE A 98 -4.20 8.18 1.33
C ILE A 98 -3.16 7.59 0.39
N ASP A 99 -1.94 7.40 0.90
CA ASP A 99 -0.84 6.78 0.16
C ASP A 99 0.31 6.43 1.10
N PHE A 100 1.29 5.67 0.59
CA PHE A 100 2.52 5.32 1.28
C PHE A 100 3.76 5.56 0.40
N TYR A 101 4.93 5.64 1.03
CA TYR A 101 6.21 5.75 0.34
C TYR A 101 7.33 5.10 1.15
N LEU A 102 8.05 4.14 0.55
CA LEU A 102 9.20 3.50 1.16
C LEU A 102 10.50 4.22 0.77
N SER A 103 11.29 4.62 1.76
CA SER A 103 12.55 5.33 1.57
C SER A 103 13.71 4.72 2.35
N LYS A 104 14.91 4.84 1.83
CA LYS A 104 16.15 4.51 2.56
C LYS A 104 16.51 5.58 3.61
N THR A 105 16.04 6.79 3.43
CA THR A 105 16.38 7.94 4.28
C THR A 105 15.14 8.54 4.93
N ARG A 106 15.35 9.17 6.11
CA ARG A 106 14.35 9.93 6.85
C ARG A 106 14.71 11.41 6.80
N ASP A 107 14.59 12.00 5.63
CA ASP A 107 14.96 13.39 5.37
C ASP A 107 13.84 14.17 4.67
N HIS A 108 14.02 15.49 4.51
CA HIS A 108 13.08 16.35 3.82
C HIS A 108 12.86 15.95 2.34
N LYS A 109 13.88 15.37 1.68
CA LYS A 109 13.77 14.89 0.30
C LYS A 109 12.84 13.69 0.19
N ALA A 110 12.93 12.76 1.14
CA ALA A 110 12.04 11.61 1.22
C ALA A 110 10.59 12.04 1.51
N ALA A 111 10.39 12.91 2.51
CA ALA A 111 9.08 13.48 2.83
C ALA A 111 8.48 14.23 1.63
N LYS A 112 9.28 14.99 0.89
CA LYS A 112 8.86 15.69 -0.32
C LYS A 112 8.41 14.74 -1.43
N ARG A 113 9.14 13.64 -1.66
CA ARG A 113 8.75 12.60 -2.63
C ARG A 113 7.44 11.93 -2.22
N PHE A 114 7.28 11.65 -0.94
CA PHE A 114 6.03 11.11 -0.39
C PHE A 114 4.85 12.05 -0.65
N PHE A 115 4.92 13.32 -0.26
CA PHE A 115 3.83 14.28 -0.50
C PHE A 115 3.52 14.47 -1.99
N LYS A 116 4.55 14.49 -2.85
CA LYS A 116 4.34 14.54 -4.31
C LYS A 116 3.54 13.33 -4.81
N LYS A 117 3.85 12.13 -4.29
CA LYS A 117 3.13 10.91 -4.66
C LYS A 117 1.68 10.97 -4.18
N ALA A 118 1.47 11.29 -2.90
CA ALA A 118 0.14 11.36 -2.29
C ALA A 118 -0.78 12.36 -3.01
N LEU A 119 -0.29 13.56 -3.32
CA LEU A 119 -1.07 14.60 -4.01
C LEU A 119 -1.44 14.25 -5.46
N ARG A 120 -0.82 13.23 -6.06
CA ARG A 120 -1.10 12.79 -7.44
C ARG A 120 -2.10 11.64 -7.53
N SER A 121 -2.45 11.03 -6.42
CA SER A 121 -3.36 9.90 -6.39
C SER A 121 -4.79 10.33 -6.74
N PHE A 122 -5.46 9.58 -7.62
CA PHE A 122 -6.78 9.96 -8.18
C PHE A 122 -7.89 10.14 -7.14
N HIS A 123 -7.87 9.35 -6.07
CA HIS A 123 -8.89 9.37 -5.02
C HIS A 123 -8.59 10.41 -3.92
N VAL A 124 -7.52 11.17 -4.07
CA VAL A 124 -7.05 12.05 -3.00
C VAL A 124 -7.57 13.47 -3.18
N SER A 125 -8.38 13.91 -2.21
CA SER A 125 -8.80 15.30 -2.09
C SER A 125 -7.63 16.17 -1.62
N LYS A 126 -7.51 17.40 -2.14
CA LYS A 126 -6.48 18.34 -1.70
C LYS A 126 -6.62 18.60 -0.20
N PRO A 127 -5.57 18.42 0.61
CA PRO A 127 -5.68 18.62 2.03
C PRO A 127 -5.84 20.11 2.39
N ARG A 128 -6.71 20.39 3.34
CA ARG A 128 -6.80 21.68 4.01
C ARG A 128 -5.78 21.75 5.15
N VAL A 129 -5.60 20.63 5.86
CA VAL A 129 -4.65 20.52 6.97
C VAL A 129 -3.87 19.21 6.89
N ILE A 130 -2.57 19.29 7.19
CA ILE A 130 -1.69 18.13 7.34
C ILE A 130 -1.14 18.14 8.77
N THR A 131 -1.42 17.08 9.52
CA THR A 131 -0.90 16.87 10.87
C THR A 131 0.25 15.87 10.80
N VAL A 132 1.39 16.25 11.38
CA VAL A 132 2.62 15.45 11.44
C VAL A 132 3.17 15.43 12.85
N ASP A 133 4.14 14.58 13.14
CA ASP A 133 4.96 14.67 14.34
C ASP A 133 5.89 15.90 14.31
N LYS A 134 6.72 16.06 15.34
CA LYS A 134 7.69 17.17 15.43
C LYS A 134 8.96 16.97 14.59
N ASN A 135 8.99 16.02 13.66
CA ASN A 135 10.13 15.82 12.78
C ASN A 135 10.36 17.05 11.87
N PRO A 136 11.54 17.69 11.91
CA PRO A 136 11.82 18.91 11.14
C PRO A 136 11.84 18.69 9.62
N ALA A 137 11.90 17.47 9.14
CA ALA A 137 11.87 17.14 7.72
C ALA A 137 10.54 17.55 7.05
N TYR A 138 9.42 17.47 7.77
CA TYR A 138 8.10 17.77 7.20
C TYR A 138 7.88 19.25 6.88
N PRO A 139 8.14 20.22 7.79
CA PRO A 139 8.02 21.63 7.47
C PRO A 139 8.86 22.05 6.25
N ILE A 140 10.11 21.58 6.18
CA ILE A 140 11.02 21.89 5.06
C ILE A 140 10.45 21.36 3.75
N ALA A 141 10.02 20.08 3.73
CA ALA A 141 9.44 19.46 2.55
C ALA A 141 8.18 20.19 2.03
N ILE A 142 7.30 20.59 2.96
CA ILE A 142 6.06 21.32 2.62
C ILE A 142 6.37 22.72 2.10
N GLN A 143 7.29 23.44 2.73
CA GLN A 143 7.71 24.77 2.26
C GLN A 143 8.30 24.73 0.85
N GLU A 144 9.16 23.74 0.57
CA GLU A 144 9.72 23.55 -0.78
C GLU A 144 8.63 23.23 -1.81
N LEU A 145 7.66 22.37 -1.47
CA LEU A 145 6.56 22.05 -2.36
C LEU A 145 5.63 23.22 -2.64
N LYS A 146 5.41 24.10 -1.65
CA LYS A 146 4.67 25.35 -1.82
C LYS A 146 5.43 26.32 -2.74
N LYS A 147 6.75 26.49 -2.54
CA LYS A 147 7.62 27.29 -3.41
C LYS A 147 7.62 26.80 -4.86
N GLU A 148 7.63 25.46 -5.06
CA GLU A 148 7.57 24.84 -6.39
C GLU A 148 6.16 24.84 -7.01
N LYS A 149 5.15 25.43 -6.36
CA LYS A 149 3.74 25.43 -6.78
C LYS A 149 3.15 24.02 -6.99
N LYS A 150 3.73 23.00 -6.31
CA LYS A 150 3.28 21.61 -6.35
C LYS A 150 2.33 21.25 -5.20
N MET A 151 2.19 22.17 -4.25
CA MET A 151 1.28 22.09 -3.12
C MET A 151 0.60 23.45 -2.92
N PRO A 152 -0.72 23.49 -2.68
CA PRO A 152 -1.44 24.74 -2.41
C PRO A 152 -0.85 25.48 -1.22
N THR A 153 -0.74 26.81 -1.33
CA THR A 153 -0.16 27.67 -0.28
C THR A 153 -1.00 27.71 0.99
N GLY A 154 -2.34 27.58 0.86
CA GLY A 154 -3.29 27.63 1.97
C GLY A 154 -3.31 26.39 2.89
N ILE A 155 -2.55 25.35 2.59
CA ILE A 155 -2.49 24.15 3.43
C ILE A 155 -1.86 24.50 4.77
N GLN A 156 -2.59 24.21 5.87
CA GLN A 156 -2.11 24.34 7.24
C GLN A 156 -1.28 23.14 7.65
N LEU A 157 -0.09 23.38 8.21
CA LEU A 157 0.72 22.34 8.84
C LEU A 157 0.50 22.39 10.35
N ARG A 158 0.15 21.25 10.95
CA ARG A 158 0.06 21.07 12.41
C ARG A 158 1.12 20.08 12.86
N GLN A 159 1.93 20.47 13.83
CA GLN A 159 2.93 19.60 14.45
C GLN A 159 2.49 19.22 15.86
N VAL A 160 2.12 17.94 16.06
CA VAL A 160 1.57 17.46 17.34
C VAL A 160 2.21 16.13 17.71
N LYS A 161 2.75 16.02 18.94
CA LYS A 161 3.52 14.86 19.39
C LYS A 161 2.71 13.57 19.57
N TYR A 162 1.40 13.63 19.84
CA TYR A 162 0.61 12.47 20.29
C TYR A 162 -0.70 12.23 19.52
N LEU A 163 -0.90 12.80 18.34
CA LEU A 163 -2.16 12.66 17.58
C LEU A 163 -2.12 11.61 16.45
N ASN A 164 -1.18 10.67 16.51
CA ASN A 164 -0.95 9.72 15.42
C ASN A 164 -1.58 8.32 15.62
N ASN A 165 -2.45 8.15 16.66
CA ASN A 165 -3.06 6.84 16.96
C ASN A 165 -3.77 6.19 15.76
N ILE A 166 -4.38 6.98 14.88
CA ILE A 166 -5.08 6.46 13.68
C ILE A 166 -4.06 5.90 12.69
N VAL A 167 -2.94 6.59 12.44
CA VAL A 167 -1.88 6.12 11.54
C VAL A 167 -1.16 4.89 12.14
N GLU A 168 -1.02 4.84 13.46
CA GLU A 168 -0.41 3.69 14.13
C GLU A 168 -1.16 2.37 13.87
N GLN A 169 -2.48 2.40 13.70
CA GLN A 169 -3.24 1.19 13.36
C GLN A 169 -2.79 0.61 12.01
N ASP A 170 -2.58 1.46 11.01
CA ASP A 170 -2.07 1.06 9.71
C ASP A 170 -0.61 0.59 9.80
N HIS A 171 0.23 1.27 10.60
CA HIS A 171 1.59 0.80 10.88
C HIS A 171 1.61 -0.59 11.50
N ARG A 172 0.73 -0.87 12.47
CA ARG A 172 0.60 -2.20 13.10
C ARG A 172 0.16 -3.25 12.09
N PHE A 173 -0.80 -2.91 11.22
CA PHE A 173 -1.25 -3.80 10.16
C PHE A 173 -0.10 -4.19 9.23
N ILE A 174 0.64 -3.22 8.71
CA ILE A 174 1.78 -3.48 7.81
C ILE A 174 2.86 -4.30 8.52
N LYS A 175 3.24 -3.92 9.74
CA LYS A 175 4.25 -4.67 10.53
C LYS A 175 3.84 -6.12 10.76
N LYS A 176 2.56 -6.35 11.14
CA LYS A 176 2.02 -7.70 11.31
C LYS A 176 2.08 -8.49 10.02
N ARG A 177 1.85 -7.83 8.90
CA ARG A 177 1.82 -8.44 7.58
C ARG A 177 3.22 -8.78 7.05
N VAL A 178 4.20 -7.90 7.28
CA VAL A 178 5.56 -8.04 6.75
C VAL A 178 6.41 -9.05 7.56
N ARG A 179 6.10 -9.26 8.85
CA ARG A 179 6.86 -10.18 9.72
C ARG A 179 7.00 -11.60 9.16
N PRO A 180 5.93 -12.33 8.78
CA PRO A 180 6.02 -13.70 8.27
C PRO A 180 6.60 -13.80 6.86
N MET A 181 6.75 -12.70 6.14
CA MET A 181 7.26 -12.68 4.78
C MET A 181 8.76 -12.99 4.65
N LEU A 182 9.47 -13.22 5.76
CA LEU A 182 10.88 -13.65 5.83
C LEU A 182 11.85 -12.90 4.89
N GLY A 183 11.57 -11.63 4.66
CA GLY A 183 12.53 -10.76 4.01
C GLY A 183 12.13 -10.19 2.68
N LEU A 184 11.91 -8.93 2.75
CA LEU A 184 11.91 -8.08 1.58
C LEU A 184 13.37 -7.97 1.08
N LYS A 185 13.62 -8.43 -0.15
CA LYS A 185 15.00 -8.65 -0.69
C LYS A 185 15.65 -7.38 -1.27
N SER A 186 14.85 -6.41 -1.70
CA SER A 186 15.34 -5.14 -2.27
C SER A 186 14.30 -4.04 -2.08
N LEU A 187 14.71 -2.76 -2.17
CA LEU A 187 13.79 -1.63 -2.13
C LEU A 187 12.69 -1.74 -3.19
N ARG A 188 13.06 -2.15 -4.40
CA ARG A 188 12.14 -2.30 -5.52
C ARG A 188 11.07 -3.36 -5.26
N THR A 189 11.50 -4.57 -4.90
CA THR A 189 10.56 -5.68 -4.64
C THR A 189 9.74 -5.47 -3.37
N ALA A 190 10.31 -4.82 -2.35
CA ALA A 190 9.58 -4.39 -1.16
C ALA A 190 8.47 -3.40 -1.52
N THR A 191 8.76 -2.40 -2.36
CA THR A 191 7.74 -1.46 -2.85
C THR A 191 6.62 -2.19 -3.59
N TYR A 192 6.93 -3.14 -4.46
CA TYR A 192 5.93 -3.92 -5.19
C TYR A 192 4.99 -4.70 -4.27
N ILE A 193 5.54 -5.35 -3.25
CA ILE A 193 4.76 -6.10 -2.26
C ILE A 193 3.90 -5.13 -1.43
N LEU A 194 4.47 -4.01 -0.98
CA LEU A 194 3.75 -3.01 -0.21
C LEU A 194 2.61 -2.37 -1.00
N CYS A 195 2.77 -2.10 -2.31
CA CYS A 195 1.67 -1.65 -3.17
C CYS A 195 0.48 -2.60 -3.10
N GLY A 196 0.72 -3.89 -3.28
CA GLY A 196 -0.34 -4.89 -3.22
C GLY A 196 -0.96 -5.03 -1.82
N ILE A 197 -0.15 -4.99 -0.75
CA ILE A 197 -0.64 -5.06 0.64
C ILE A 197 -1.55 -3.86 0.93
N GLU A 198 -1.12 -2.65 0.58
CA GLU A 198 -1.91 -1.44 0.79
C GLU A 198 -3.21 -1.46 -0.01
N ALA A 199 -3.16 -1.85 -1.30
CA ALA A 199 -4.35 -2.01 -2.12
C ALA A 199 -5.37 -2.96 -1.45
N MET A 200 -4.92 -4.14 -0.98
CA MET A 200 -5.77 -5.09 -0.27
C MET A 200 -6.27 -4.54 1.08
N HIS A 201 -5.47 -3.72 1.76
CA HIS A 201 -5.88 -3.08 3.01
C HIS A 201 -6.97 -2.05 2.79
N MET A 202 -6.83 -1.18 1.78
CA MET A 202 -7.83 -0.19 1.40
C MET A 202 -9.15 -0.84 0.96
N ILE A 203 -9.09 -1.96 0.23
CA ILE A 203 -10.28 -2.78 -0.10
C ILE A 203 -10.94 -3.28 1.19
N LYS A 204 -10.17 -3.79 2.15
CA LYS A 204 -10.67 -4.27 3.43
C LYS A 204 -11.32 -3.17 4.27
N LYS A 205 -10.76 -1.97 4.26
CA LYS A 205 -11.30 -0.78 4.92
C LYS A 205 -12.59 -0.25 4.28
N LYS A 206 -13.07 -0.89 3.20
CA LYS A 206 -14.27 -0.45 2.45
C LYS A 206 -14.11 0.94 1.83
N GLN A 207 -12.89 1.31 1.46
CA GLN A 207 -12.59 2.58 0.78
C GLN A 207 -13.05 2.58 -0.70
N ILE A 208 -13.75 1.55 -1.15
CA ILE A 208 -14.29 1.41 -2.49
C ILE A 208 -15.77 1.81 -2.50
N HIS A 209 -16.24 2.39 -3.62
CA HIS A 209 -17.64 2.73 -3.79
C HIS A 209 -18.57 1.51 -3.74
N GLN A 210 -18.12 0.36 -4.25
CA GLN A 210 -18.89 -0.88 -4.21
C GLN A 210 -18.93 -1.48 -2.81
N ARG A 211 -20.08 -2.00 -2.38
CA ARG A 211 -20.22 -2.70 -1.10
C ARG A 211 -19.57 -4.09 -1.17
N MET A 212 -18.36 -4.19 -0.67
CA MET A 212 -17.61 -5.45 -0.54
C MET A 212 -17.87 -6.09 0.83
N THR A 213 -18.98 -6.80 0.96
CA THR A 213 -19.40 -7.37 2.26
C THR A 213 -18.76 -8.74 2.56
N SER A 214 -18.33 -9.48 1.53
CA SER A 214 -17.78 -10.82 1.68
C SER A 214 -16.41 -10.98 1.01
N ALA A 215 -15.69 -12.05 1.36
CA ALA A 215 -14.44 -12.43 0.69
C ALA A 215 -14.68 -12.82 -0.77
N GLN A 216 -15.87 -13.36 -1.08
CA GLN A 216 -16.26 -13.70 -2.44
C GLN A 216 -16.43 -12.46 -3.31
N ASN A 217 -17.14 -11.44 -2.82
CA ASN A 217 -17.28 -10.17 -3.55
C ASN A 217 -15.93 -9.49 -3.81
N GLN A 218 -14.99 -9.58 -2.86
CA GLN A 218 -13.63 -9.08 -3.05
C GLN A 218 -12.87 -9.85 -4.13
N LYS A 219 -13.03 -11.18 -4.19
CA LYS A 219 -12.44 -12.03 -5.23
C LYS A 219 -12.98 -11.62 -6.60
N GLU A 220 -14.29 -11.58 -6.74
CA GLU A 220 -14.99 -11.22 -7.99
C GLU A 220 -14.58 -9.83 -8.48
N PHE A 221 -14.52 -8.86 -7.59
CA PHE A 221 -14.05 -7.52 -7.94
C PHE A 221 -12.60 -7.53 -8.46
N ILE A 222 -11.70 -8.26 -7.80
CA ILE A 222 -10.32 -8.38 -8.27
C ILE A 222 -10.28 -9.06 -9.65
N HIS A 223 -11.08 -10.11 -9.87
CA HIS A 223 -11.18 -10.76 -11.18
C HIS A 223 -11.65 -9.77 -12.25
N GLN A 224 -12.69 -8.97 -11.97
CA GLN A 224 -13.16 -7.91 -12.88
C GLN A 224 -12.06 -6.89 -13.19
N LEU A 225 -11.28 -6.43 -12.18
CA LEU A 225 -10.16 -5.52 -12.39
C LEU A 225 -9.13 -6.06 -13.38
N PHE A 226 -8.94 -7.38 -13.41
CA PHE A 226 -7.97 -8.04 -14.27
C PHE A 226 -8.58 -8.60 -15.57
N GLY A 227 -9.89 -8.44 -15.81
CA GLY A 227 -10.58 -8.95 -16.98
C GLY A 227 -10.66 -10.48 -17.01
N VAL A 228 -10.71 -11.12 -15.84
CA VAL A 228 -10.90 -12.56 -15.68
C VAL A 228 -12.38 -12.81 -15.45
N ALA A 229 -12.98 -13.70 -16.27
CA ALA A 229 -14.35 -14.13 -16.08
C ALA A 229 -14.49 -14.79 -14.69
N SER A 230 -15.54 -14.41 -13.95
CA SER A 230 -15.90 -14.99 -12.65
C SER A 230 -16.68 -16.27 -12.81
#